data_a22eca9d48ae1a276cb784047df76091
#
_entry.id   a22eca9d48ae1a276cb784047df76091
#
_cell.length_a   1.000
_cell.length_b   1.000
_cell.length_c   1.000
_cell.angle_alpha   90.00
_cell.angle_beta   90.00
_cell.angle_gamma   90.00
#
_symmetry.space_group_name_H-M   'P 1'
#
loop_
_entity.id
_entity.type
_entity.pdbx_description
1 polymer ?
#
loop_
_entity_poly.entity_id
_entity_poly.type
_entity_poly.pdbx_seq_one_letter_code
_entity_poly.pdbx_strand_id
1 'polypeptide(L)'
;MANMNIENVVASTYLGQELDLNKIQAALEGAEYNPQQFPGLVYRLDDPKVVVLLFGSGKMVCTGAKVPEDVTRAVDKIAAELRSASLMV
;
A
#
# COMPACT_ATOMS: atom_id res chain seq x y z
N MET A 1 7.92 2.86 29.55
CA MET A 1 7.53 2.81 29.08
C MET A 1 7.13 2.65 28.24
N ALA A 2 7.10 2.24 28.13
CA ALA A 2 6.68 2.05 27.47
C ALA A 2 6.16 1.82 26.69
N ASN A 3 5.90 1.54 26.46
CA ASN A 3 5.30 1.22 25.76
C ASN A 3 4.87 0.95 24.89
N MET A 4 4.99 0.77 24.90
CA MET A 4 4.64 0.49 24.19
C MET A 4 3.88 -0.07 23.38
N ASN A 5 3.28 -0.27 23.26
CA ASN A 5 2.39 -0.70 22.62
C ASN A 5 2.61 -0.78 21.30
N ILE A 6 3.32 -1.53 20.86
CA ILE A 6 3.74 -1.53 19.62
C ILE A 6 3.06 -2.54 18.87
N GLU A 7 1.97 -2.19 18.35
CA GLU A 7 1.25 -3.07 17.55
C GLU A 7 1.30 -2.71 16.11
N ASN A 8 2.19 -1.80 15.73
CA ASN A 8 2.32 -1.42 14.33
C ASN A 8 3.52 -2.08 13.73
N VAL A 9 3.31 -2.95 12.79
CA VAL A 9 4.37 -3.48 11.95
C VAL A 9 4.44 -2.60 10.71
N VAL A 10 5.60 -2.03 10.44
CA VAL A 10 5.83 -1.23 9.26
C VAL A 10 6.80 -2.00 8.37
N ALA A 11 6.41 -2.22 7.14
CA ALA A 11 7.22 -2.99 6.21
C ALA A 11 7.22 -2.30 4.85
N SER A 12 8.32 -2.41 4.14
CA SER A 12 8.41 -1.89 2.79
C SER A 12 8.81 -3.02 1.85
N THR A 13 8.34 -2.91 0.62
CA THR A 13 8.67 -3.87 -0.41
C THR A 13 8.74 -3.13 -1.72
N TYR A 14 9.16 -3.83 -2.75
CA TYR A 14 9.35 -3.24 -4.05
C TYR A 14 8.62 -4.12 -5.05
N LEU A 15 7.74 -3.52 -5.84
CA LEU A 15 6.95 -4.31 -6.78
C LEU A 15 7.69 -4.62 -8.07
N GLY A 16 8.89 -4.06 -8.24
CA GLY A 16 9.74 -4.43 -9.34
C GLY A 16 9.50 -3.67 -10.63
N GLN A 17 8.62 -2.68 -10.61
CA GLN A 17 8.34 -1.89 -11.79
C GLN A 17 7.76 -0.56 -11.36
N GLU A 18 7.86 0.43 -12.25
CA GLU A 18 7.26 1.72 -11.99
C GLU A 18 5.75 1.65 -12.05
N LEU A 19 5.12 2.53 -11.31
CA LEU A 19 3.66 2.57 -11.20
C LEU A 19 3.16 3.94 -11.60
N ASP A 20 2.00 3.95 -12.28
CA ASP A 20 1.32 5.19 -12.62
C ASP A 20 0.28 5.46 -11.54
N LEU A 21 0.61 6.33 -10.60
CA LEU A 21 -0.25 6.55 -9.45
C LEU A 21 -1.58 7.20 -9.83
N ASN A 22 -1.60 7.98 -10.90
CA ASN A 22 -2.86 8.57 -11.35
C ASN A 22 -3.83 7.50 -11.84
N LYS A 23 -3.32 6.54 -12.59
CA LYS A 23 -4.16 5.45 -13.07
C LYS A 23 -4.60 4.54 -11.95
N ILE A 24 -3.71 4.32 -10.98
CA ILE A 24 -4.05 3.50 -9.83
C ILE A 24 -5.15 4.16 -9.01
N GLN A 25 -5.05 5.48 -8.82
CA GLN A 25 -6.09 6.18 -8.08
C GLN A 25 -7.44 6.03 -8.77
N ALA A 26 -7.46 6.09 -10.09
CA ALA A 26 -8.70 5.95 -10.82
C ALA A 26 -9.26 4.53 -10.75
N ALA A 27 -8.39 3.55 -10.63
CA ALA A 27 -8.80 2.14 -10.64
C ALA A 27 -9.19 1.62 -9.27
N LEU A 28 -8.54 2.11 -8.21
CA LEU A 28 -8.77 1.61 -6.86
C LEU A 28 -9.67 2.58 -6.11
N GLU A 29 -10.86 2.10 -5.81
CA GLU A 29 -11.81 2.91 -5.07
C GLU A 29 -11.29 3.17 -3.67
N GLY A 30 -11.34 4.42 -3.25
CA GLY A 30 -10.85 4.77 -1.93
C GLY A 30 -9.38 5.15 -1.88
N ALA A 31 -8.66 5.04 -2.99
CA ALA A 31 -7.27 5.47 -3.03
C ALA A 31 -7.19 6.99 -3.08
N GLU A 32 -6.23 7.54 -2.35
CA GLU A 32 -6.01 8.98 -2.28
C GLU A 32 -4.63 9.30 -2.79
N TYR A 33 -4.55 10.21 -3.74
CA TYR A 33 -3.27 10.62 -4.27
C TYR A 33 -3.27 12.13 -4.40
N ASN A 34 -2.48 12.80 -3.56
CA ASN A 34 -2.37 14.24 -3.56
C ASN A 34 -0.89 14.58 -3.55
N PRO A 35 -0.27 14.64 -4.74
CA PRO A 35 1.19 14.83 -4.81
C PRO A 35 1.69 16.14 -4.23
N GLN A 36 0.82 17.13 -4.05
CA GLN A 36 1.23 18.38 -3.44
C GLN A 36 1.42 18.25 -1.94
N GLN A 37 0.79 17.29 -1.31
CA GLN A 37 0.91 17.07 0.12
C GLN A 37 1.81 15.89 0.44
N PHE A 38 1.74 14.83 -0.37
CA PHE A 38 2.50 13.63 -0.11
C PHE A 38 2.77 12.94 -1.44
N PRO A 39 4.01 12.55 -1.72
CA PRO A 39 4.36 12.01 -3.04
C PRO A 39 3.85 10.59 -3.31
N GLY A 40 3.25 9.94 -2.32
CA GLY A 40 2.76 8.58 -2.50
C GLY A 40 1.25 8.53 -2.53
N LEU A 41 0.73 7.43 -3.08
CA LEU A 41 -0.69 7.17 -3.06
C LEU A 41 -1.03 6.42 -1.78
N VAL A 42 -2.10 6.85 -1.11
CA VAL A 42 -2.53 6.24 0.16
C VAL A 42 -3.76 5.38 -0.12
N TYR A 43 -3.68 4.12 0.26
CA TYR A 43 -4.79 3.19 0.07
C TYR A 43 -5.01 2.43 1.37
N ARG A 44 -6.22 2.53 1.91
CA ARG A 44 -6.55 1.89 3.17
C ARG A 44 -7.30 0.60 2.89
N LEU A 45 -6.87 -0.46 3.54
CA LEU A 45 -7.52 -1.75 3.44
C LEU A 45 -8.35 -2.00 4.69
N ASP A 46 -9.39 -2.79 4.54
CA ASP A 46 -10.24 -3.17 5.67
C ASP A 46 -9.85 -4.53 6.22
N ASP A 47 -9.39 -5.43 5.39
CA ASP A 47 -9.03 -6.78 5.81
C ASP A 47 -7.84 -7.26 4.98
N PRO A 48 -6.64 -7.23 5.53
CA PRO A 48 -6.31 -6.77 6.89
C PRO A 48 -6.42 -5.26 7.02
N LYS A 49 -6.65 -4.77 8.21
CA LYS A 49 -6.84 -3.35 8.43
C LYS A 49 -5.48 -2.66 8.48
N VAL A 50 -5.02 -2.23 7.34
CA VAL A 50 -3.71 -1.61 7.20
C VAL A 50 -3.81 -0.44 6.23
N VAL A 51 -2.79 0.41 6.24
CA VAL A 51 -2.66 1.49 5.28
C VAL A 51 -1.46 1.17 4.39
N VAL A 52 -1.67 1.26 3.09
CA VAL A 52 -0.63 0.97 2.11
C VAL A 52 -0.29 2.28 1.40
N LEU A 53 1.01 2.54 1.30
CA LEU A 53 1.52 3.70 0.57
C LEU A 53 2.23 3.20 -0.68
N LEU A 54 1.81 3.70 -1.84
CA LEU A 54 2.41 3.31 -3.11
C LEU A 54 3.14 4.49 -3.70
N PHE A 55 4.32 4.24 -4.21
CA PHE A 55 5.15 5.27 -4.84
C PHE A 55 5.36 4.94 -6.30
N GLY A 56 5.59 5.97 -7.09
CA GLY A 56 5.75 5.80 -8.53
C GLY A 56 6.93 4.92 -8.92
N SER A 57 7.92 4.83 -8.05
CA SER A 57 9.08 3.96 -8.32
C SER A 57 8.75 2.48 -8.17
N GLY A 58 7.56 2.15 -7.68
CA GLY A 58 7.20 0.77 -7.40
C GLY A 58 7.38 0.37 -5.96
N LYS A 59 7.84 1.28 -5.13
CA LYS A 59 8.00 1.01 -3.71
C LYS A 59 6.64 1.02 -3.03
N MET A 60 6.45 0.09 -2.13
CA MET A 60 5.22 -0.01 -1.35
C MET A 60 5.56 -0.11 0.12
N VAL A 61 4.89 0.70 0.93
CA VAL A 61 5.05 0.67 2.38
C VAL A 61 3.72 0.29 2.98
N CYS A 62 3.74 -0.70 3.86
CA CYS A 62 2.54 -1.15 4.57
C CYS A 62 2.70 -0.80 6.03
N THR A 63 1.72 -0.12 6.60
CA THR A 63 1.77 0.30 7.98
C THR A 63 0.45 -0.03 8.65
N GLY A 64 0.48 -0.23 9.96
CA GLY A 64 -0.71 -0.55 10.73
C GLY A 64 -0.97 -2.02 10.89
N ALA A 65 -0.10 -2.87 10.34
CA ALA A 65 -0.26 -4.31 10.50
C ALA A 65 0.04 -4.71 11.93
N LYS A 66 -0.67 -5.69 12.43
CA LYS A 66 -0.44 -6.19 13.79
C LYS A 66 0.45 -7.42 13.80
N VAL A 67 0.47 -8.15 12.70
CA VAL A 67 1.31 -9.34 12.56
C VAL A 67 1.91 -9.32 11.16
N PRO A 68 3.05 -10.00 10.95
CA PRO A 68 3.67 -10.01 9.62
C PRO A 68 2.79 -10.58 8.52
N GLU A 69 1.92 -11.52 8.86
CA GLU A 69 1.01 -12.09 7.85
C GLU A 69 0.11 -11.03 7.25
N ASP A 70 -0.26 -10.01 8.03
CA ASP A 70 -1.08 -8.93 7.50
C ASP A 70 -0.36 -8.18 6.39
N VAL A 71 0.95 -8.02 6.52
CA VAL A 71 1.74 -7.38 5.47
C VAL A 71 1.69 -8.21 4.19
N THR A 72 1.89 -9.52 4.30
CA THR A 72 1.86 -10.39 3.14
C THR A 72 0.49 -10.35 2.46
N ARG A 73 -0.57 -10.42 3.25
CA ARG A 73 -1.92 -10.37 2.70
C ARG A 73 -2.19 -9.06 2.00
N ALA A 74 -1.72 -7.95 2.58
CA ALA A 74 -1.91 -6.64 1.96
C ALA A 74 -1.15 -6.54 0.64
N VAL A 75 0.10 -7.01 0.61
CA VAL A 75 0.89 -6.98 -0.62
C VAL A 75 0.22 -7.81 -1.71
N ASP A 76 -0.22 -9.01 -1.37
CA ASP A 76 -0.86 -9.89 -2.34
C ASP A 76 -2.15 -9.27 -2.87
N LYS A 77 -2.92 -8.65 -2.00
CA LYS A 77 -4.19 -8.06 -2.39
C LYS A 77 -3.97 -6.88 -3.33
N ILE A 78 -3.02 -6.01 -2.99
CA ILE A 78 -2.72 -4.86 -3.83
C ILE A 78 -2.19 -5.32 -5.18
N ALA A 79 -1.27 -6.27 -5.20
CA ALA A 79 -0.71 -6.76 -6.44
C ALA A 79 -1.79 -7.37 -7.34
N ALA A 80 -2.71 -8.13 -6.73
CA ALA A 80 -3.79 -8.73 -7.49
C ALA A 80 -4.70 -7.66 -8.11
N GLU A 81 -4.98 -6.60 -7.35
CA GLU A 81 -5.83 -5.54 -7.86
C GLU A 81 -5.16 -4.77 -8.99
N LEU A 82 -3.86 -4.52 -8.86
CA LEU A 82 -3.14 -3.82 -9.91
C LEU A 82 -3.05 -4.65 -11.19
N ARG A 83 -2.83 -5.96 -11.05
CA ARG A 83 -2.81 -6.83 -12.23
C ARG A 83 -4.18 -6.91 -12.88
N SER A 84 -5.21 -6.99 -12.08
CA SER A 84 -6.58 -7.06 -12.56
C SER A 84 -6.95 -5.80 -13.35
N ALA A 85 -6.40 -4.67 -12.96
CA ALA A 85 -6.65 -3.41 -13.64
C ALA A 85 -5.65 -3.13 -14.76
N SER A 86 -4.75 -4.08 -15.04
CA SER A 86 -3.71 -3.94 -16.06
C SER A 86 -2.74 -2.80 -15.75
N LEU A 87 -2.54 -2.51 -14.48
CA LEU A 87 -1.62 -1.48 -14.05
C LEU A 87 -0.29 -2.06 -13.62
N MET A 88 -0.16 -3.38 -13.63
CA MET A 88 1.05 -4.06 -13.24
C MET A 88 1.11 -5.37 -14.02
N VAL A 89 2.30 -5.73 -14.42
CA VAL A 89 2.51 -7.00 -15.14
C VAL A 89 2.51 -8.18 -14.18
#